data_73e3c5e5280e5e815e4122783453d96a
#
_entry.id   73e3c5e5280e5e815e4122783453d96a
#
_cell.length_a   1.000
_cell.length_b   1.000
_cell.length_c   1.000
_cell.angle_alpha   90.00
_cell.angle_beta   90.00
_cell.angle_gamma   90.00
#
_symmetry.space_group_name_H-M   'P 1'
#
loop_
_entity.id
_entity.type
_entity.pdbx_description
1 polymer ?
#
loop_
_entity_poly.entity_id
_entity_poly.type
_entity_poly.pdbx_seq_one_letter_code
_entity_poly.pdbx_strand_id
1 'polypeptide(L)'
;MKIFTSNYLKASLLLFSFFCVGNLLAQEYETEQENSNDDNHLNMDAVFSRPSLKFDKVPVALGGYLEANTMHRTEEGISEGLSFQARRLTIFMAASISERVKFLTEIEFEDGGKEVAIEFAALDVAFHPMFNFRGGIVMNPIGAFNENHDGPKWEFVERPDVAVNMLAATQSNAGFGMYGKTYSGNWIFGYEAYLTNGFNSKIISNEEDKTFLPAYKEGEDLFEENFSGKAMFSGKLAIKNRKIGEIGLSYMGGVYNKFEDDGEEIEDKARVDVFAIDWNTTIKATGTYIVGEAAFVRVQTPETYTPQYGNKQHGVFMDVVQPVYKKKIFEWEDATFNVAARFDYVDWNVGKFEATNTNIGDQIIAITPGISFRPTSKTVFRINYRYEWQNDIINNPAERAATWYMGFSSYF
;
A
#
# COMPACT_ATOMS: atom_id res chain seq x y z
N MET A 1 -16.01 -45.87 2.27
CA MET A 1 -16.19 -44.89 3.35
C MET A 1 -15.15 -45.18 4.44
N LYS A 2 -13.95 -44.63 4.29
CA LYS A 2 -12.83 -44.54 5.27
C LYS A 2 -11.56 -44.20 4.47
N ILE A 3 -11.23 -42.93 4.26
CA ILE A 3 -9.87 -42.42 3.95
C ILE A 3 -9.87 -40.85 3.93
N PHE A 4 -10.81 -40.18 4.59
CA PHE A 4 -10.80 -38.68 4.60
C PHE A 4 -10.50 -38.05 5.97
N THR A 5 -10.19 -38.82 7.00
CA THR A 5 -10.02 -38.29 8.39
C THR A 5 -8.56 -38.14 8.86
N SER A 6 -7.57 -38.60 8.08
CA SER A 6 -6.17 -38.61 8.56
C SER A 6 -5.36 -37.32 8.27
N ASN A 7 -5.72 -36.55 7.26
CA ASN A 7 -4.92 -35.38 6.88
C ASN A 7 -5.28 -34.10 7.64
N TYR A 8 -6.53 -33.96 8.08
CA TYR A 8 -6.95 -32.82 8.91
C TYR A 8 -6.40 -32.90 10.35
N LEU A 9 -6.21 -34.11 10.87
CA LEU A 9 -5.62 -34.32 12.21
C LEU A 9 -4.12 -33.99 12.24
N LYS A 10 -3.41 -34.20 11.12
CA LYS A 10 -1.98 -33.84 11.00
C LYS A 10 -1.76 -32.35 10.82
N ALA A 11 -2.65 -31.64 10.13
CA ALA A 11 -2.60 -30.19 9.99
C ALA A 11 -2.93 -29.48 11.32
N SER A 12 -3.91 -30.00 12.09
CA SER A 12 -4.23 -29.48 13.43
C SER A 12 -3.12 -29.72 14.45
N LEU A 13 -2.40 -30.84 14.36
CA LEU A 13 -1.27 -31.12 15.25
C LEU A 13 -0.04 -30.25 14.91
N LEU A 14 0.18 -29.89 13.64
CA LEU A 14 1.25 -28.97 13.25
C LEU A 14 0.94 -27.52 13.69
N LEU A 15 -0.30 -27.07 13.61
CA LEU A 15 -0.72 -25.78 14.16
C LEU A 15 -0.61 -25.77 15.70
N PHE A 16 -0.95 -26.86 16.39
CA PHE A 16 -0.88 -26.96 17.85
C PHE A 16 0.57 -27.07 18.36
N SER A 17 1.49 -27.69 17.60
CA SER A 17 2.91 -27.75 17.97
C SER A 17 3.61 -26.39 17.80
N PHE A 18 3.17 -25.54 16.88
CA PHE A 18 3.62 -24.15 16.80
C PHE A 18 3.14 -23.31 17.99
N PHE A 19 1.97 -23.62 18.55
CA PHE A 19 1.44 -22.97 19.75
C PHE A 19 2.16 -23.35 21.04
N CYS A 20 2.70 -24.56 21.14
CA CYS A 20 3.38 -25.03 22.37
C CYS A 20 4.84 -24.59 22.48
N VAL A 21 5.51 -24.23 21.37
CA VAL A 21 6.89 -23.70 21.41
C VAL A 21 6.93 -22.21 21.78
N GLY A 22 5.81 -21.49 21.61
CA GLY A 22 5.70 -20.07 21.97
C GLY A 22 5.67 -19.76 23.47
N ASN A 23 5.42 -20.74 24.34
CA ASN A 23 5.34 -20.54 25.80
C ASN A 23 6.70 -20.49 26.53
N LEU A 24 7.80 -20.71 25.83
CA LEU A 24 9.16 -20.66 26.42
C LEU A 24 9.92 -19.35 26.17
N LEU A 25 9.34 -18.40 25.43
CA LEU A 25 9.97 -17.12 25.09
C LEU A 25 9.11 -15.90 25.50
N ALA A 26 8.17 -16.06 26.42
CA ALA A 26 7.49 -14.94 27.08
C ALA A 26 8.41 -14.33 28.13
N GLN A 27 9.54 -13.74 27.72
CA GLN A 27 10.33 -12.88 28.55
C GLN A 27 9.95 -11.43 28.30
N GLU A 28 9.42 -10.85 29.38
CA GLU A 28 9.36 -9.43 29.73
C GLU A 28 9.01 -8.46 28.58
N TYR A 29 7.73 -8.12 28.54
CA TYR A 29 7.27 -6.90 27.91
C TYR A 29 7.65 -5.74 28.85
N GLU A 30 8.91 -5.34 28.83
CA GLU A 30 9.28 -4.02 29.31
C GLU A 30 8.67 -3.00 28.34
N THR A 31 7.83 -2.15 28.88
CA THR A 31 7.41 -0.89 28.26
C THR A 31 8.65 -0.02 28.09
N GLU A 32 9.46 -0.27 27.06
CA GLU A 32 10.48 0.68 26.62
C GLU A 32 9.79 1.89 26.00
N GLN A 33 9.54 2.86 26.84
CA GLN A 33 9.30 4.23 26.44
C GLN A 33 10.56 4.79 25.76
N GLU A 34 10.29 5.44 24.62
CA GLU A 34 11.16 6.47 24.04
C GLU A 34 12.58 6.07 23.63
N ASN A 35 12.67 5.30 22.56
CA ASN A 35 13.69 5.62 21.56
C ASN A 35 13.05 5.36 20.18
N SER A 36 13.02 6.39 19.35
CA SER A 36 12.59 6.36 17.96
C SER A 36 13.60 5.56 17.11
N ASN A 37 13.83 4.31 17.46
CA ASN A 37 14.60 3.39 16.67
C ASN A 37 13.64 2.70 15.70
N ASP A 38 13.68 3.15 14.45
CA ASP A 38 13.08 2.57 13.27
C ASP A 38 13.35 1.05 13.12
N ASP A 39 14.29 0.54 13.90
CA ASP A 39 14.74 -0.85 13.88
C ASP A 39 13.68 -1.88 14.35
N ASN A 40 12.64 -1.47 15.09
CA ASN A 40 11.60 -2.37 15.64
C ASN A 40 10.27 -2.33 14.88
N HIS A 41 10.11 -1.42 13.93
CA HIS A 41 8.88 -1.30 13.15
C HIS A 41 8.97 -2.09 11.84
N LEU A 42 7.88 -2.74 11.47
CA LEU A 42 7.64 -3.30 10.15
C LEU A 42 6.91 -2.27 9.28
N ASN A 43 6.95 -2.43 7.97
CA ASN A 43 6.21 -1.56 7.04
C ASN A 43 4.72 -1.53 7.34
N MET A 44 4.15 -2.67 7.74
CA MET A 44 2.76 -2.82 8.18
C MET A 44 2.39 -2.04 9.47
N ASP A 45 3.37 -1.54 10.22
CA ASP A 45 3.13 -0.69 11.41
C ASP A 45 2.96 0.79 11.06
N ALA A 46 3.18 1.17 9.81
CA ALA A 46 3.34 2.56 9.40
C ALA A 46 2.17 3.47 9.80
N VAL A 47 0.93 3.00 9.66
CA VAL A 47 -0.29 3.72 10.04
C VAL A 47 -0.36 3.97 11.56
N PHE A 48 0.12 3.02 12.37
CA PHE A 48 0.04 3.06 13.85
C PHE A 48 1.24 3.71 14.51
N SER A 49 2.34 3.91 13.78
CA SER A 49 3.58 4.50 14.27
C SER A 49 3.79 5.98 13.88
N ARG A 50 2.71 6.67 13.53
CA ARG A 50 2.74 8.08 13.11
C ARG A 50 3.23 9.00 14.24
N PRO A 51 4.05 10.01 13.94
CA PRO A 51 4.77 10.81 14.97
C PRO A 51 3.89 11.54 16.00
N SER A 52 2.65 11.87 15.63
CA SER A 52 1.71 12.62 16.49
C SER A 52 0.78 11.74 17.31
N LEU A 53 0.72 10.43 17.02
CA LEU A 53 -0.21 9.53 17.70
C LEU A 53 0.44 8.88 18.92
N LYS A 54 0.55 9.64 20.02
CA LYS A 54 1.00 9.13 21.33
C LYS A 54 -0.18 8.77 22.20
N PHE A 55 -0.38 7.49 22.46
CA PHE A 55 -1.52 6.96 23.21
C PHE A 55 -1.40 7.14 24.74
N ASP A 56 -0.23 7.55 25.27
CA ASP A 56 0.07 7.41 26.70
C ASP A 56 -0.33 8.60 27.58
N LYS A 57 -0.57 9.78 26.99
CA LYS A 57 -0.72 11.03 27.78
C LYS A 57 -2.06 11.75 27.62
N VAL A 58 -2.82 11.45 26.58
CA VAL A 58 -4.12 12.11 26.31
C VAL A 58 -5.14 11.08 25.85
N PRO A 59 -6.41 11.23 26.24
CA PRO A 59 -7.47 10.31 25.82
C PRO A 59 -7.66 10.29 24.30
N VAL A 60 -7.37 11.42 23.62
CA VAL A 60 -7.45 11.56 22.16
C VAL A 60 -6.20 12.26 21.67
N ALA A 61 -5.47 11.62 20.77
CA ALA A 61 -4.36 12.22 20.03
C ALA A 61 -4.85 12.69 18.66
N LEU A 62 -4.40 13.87 18.24
CA LEU A 62 -4.69 14.46 16.95
C LEU A 62 -3.37 14.76 16.22
N GLY A 63 -3.32 14.48 14.95
CA GLY A 63 -2.22 14.80 14.05
C GLY A 63 -2.65 14.78 12.62
N GLY A 64 -1.72 14.90 11.71
CA GLY A 64 -2.00 14.85 10.29
C GLY A 64 -0.81 15.28 9.45
N TYR A 65 -1.03 15.43 8.17
CA TYR A 65 -0.06 16.06 7.27
C TYR A 65 -0.73 16.93 6.22
N LEU A 66 0.03 17.88 5.71
CA LEU A 66 -0.33 18.71 4.57
C LEU A 66 0.62 18.39 3.42
N GLU A 67 0.09 18.31 2.22
CA GLU A 67 0.85 18.16 0.98
C GLU A 67 0.39 19.18 -0.08
N ALA A 68 1.36 19.92 -0.64
CA ALA A 68 1.11 20.85 -1.72
C ALA A 68 2.28 20.85 -2.70
N ASN A 69 1.98 21.03 -3.99
CA ASN A 69 2.98 21.05 -5.04
C ASN A 69 2.59 21.94 -6.22
N THR A 70 3.57 22.17 -7.06
CA THR A 70 3.40 22.67 -8.42
C THR A 70 3.95 21.64 -9.39
N MET A 71 3.36 21.55 -10.57
CA MET A 71 3.81 20.69 -11.64
C MET A 71 3.79 21.43 -12.99
N HIS A 72 4.70 21.05 -13.89
CA HIS A 72 4.73 21.47 -15.27
C HIS A 72 4.98 20.24 -16.14
N ARG A 73 3.96 19.84 -16.90
CA ARG A 73 3.99 18.68 -17.80
C ARG A 73 4.22 19.13 -19.24
N THR A 74 5.00 18.38 -19.95
CA THR A 74 5.21 18.49 -21.40
C THR A 74 5.05 17.09 -21.99
N GLU A 75 4.14 16.93 -22.95
CA GLU A 75 3.85 15.67 -23.62
C GLU A 75 4.09 15.84 -25.11
N GLU A 76 4.89 14.97 -25.71
CA GLU A 76 5.34 15.02 -27.11
C GLU A 76 5.82 16.42 -27.55
N GLY A 77 6.45 17.17 -26.62
CA GLY A 77 6.94 18.53 -26.85
C GLY A 77 5.91 19.66 -26.69
N ILE A 78 4.67 19.31 -26.35
CA ILE A 78 3.58 20.27 -26.10
C ILE A 78 3.47 20.50 -24.59
N SER A 79 3.59 21.75 -24.16
CA SER A 79 3.44 22.11 -22.74
C SER A 79 1.98 22.21 -22.35
N GLU A 80 1.62 21.56 -21.24
CA GLU A 80 0.30 21.69 -20.60
C GLU A 80 0.22 22.90 -19.64
N GLY A 81 1.34 23.62 -19.46
CA GLY A 81 1.43 24.76 -18.56
C GLY A 81 1.81 24.37 -17.13
N LEU A 82 1.73 25.37 -16.26
CA LEU A 82 2.07 25.27 -14.84
C LEU A 82 0.79 25.19 -14.01
N SER A 83 0.72 24.20 -13.12
CA SER A 83 -0.37 24.09 -12.16
C SER A 83 0.13 24.09 -10.71
N PHE A 84 -0.71 24.60 -9.80
CA PHE A 84 -0.50 24.57 -8.36
C PHE A 84 -1.60 23.75 -7.73
N GLN A 85 -1.22 22.81 -6.84
CA GLN A 85 -2.13 21.86 -6.24
C GLN A 85 -2.03 21.92 -4.71
N ALA A 86 -3.16 22.15 -4.03
CA ALA A 86 -3.34 21.80 -2.62
C ALA A 86 -3.77 20.33 -2.60
N ARG A 87 -2.81 19.43 -2.60
CA ARG A 87 -3.03 18.03 -2.94
C ARG A 87 -3.81 17.28 -1.87
N ARG A 88 -3.32 17.37 -0.60
CA ARG A 88 -3.89 16.64 0.52
C ARG A 88 -3.78 17.42 1.82
N LEU A 89 -4.84 17.34 2.59
CA LEU A 89 -4.83 17.59 4.02
C LEU A 89 -5.39 16.35 4.70
N THR A 90 -4.55 15.61 5.41
CA THR A 90 -4.96 14.40 6.11
C THR A 90 -4.98 14.64 7.60
N ILE A 91 -6.04 14.18 8.28
CA ILE A 91 -6.21 14.29 9.72
C ILE A 91 -6.24 12.90 10.33
N PHE A 92 -5.37 12.64 11.29
CA PHE A 92 -5.33 11.42 12.10
C PHE A 92 -5.94 11.70 13.47
N MET A 93 -6.82 10.80 13.93
CA MET A 93 -7.30 10.80 15.30
C MET A 93 -7.10 9.40 15.90
N ALA A 94 -6.58 9.36 17.11
CA ALA A 94 -6.40 8.12 17.85
C ALA A 94 -6.93 8.28 19.28
N ALA A 95 -7.63 7.26 19.79
CA ALA A 95 -8.14 7.26 21.15
C ALA A 95 -7.83 5.93 21.85
N SER A 96 -7.33 6.01 23.09
CA SER A 96 -7.23 4.85 23.97
C SER A 96 -8.53 4.73 24.77
N ILE A 97 -9.39 3.78 24.40
CA ILE A 97 -10.64 3.48 25.09
C ILE A 97 -10.35 2.73 26.39
N SER A 98 -9.37 1.85 26.35
CA SER A 98 -8.80 1.15 27.50
C SER A 98 -7.34 0.77 27.20
N GLU A 99 -6.64 0.14 28.14
CA GLU A 99 -5.26 -0.35 27.93
C GLU A 99 -5.13 -1.29 26.71
N ARG A 100 -6.20 -2.02 26.39
CA ARG A 100 -6.21 -3.02 25.32
C ARG A 100 -7.07 -2.66 24.12
N VAL A 101 -7.86 -1.59 24.23
CA VAL A 101 -8.80 -1.20 23.16
C VAL A 101 -8.44 0.20 22.69
N LYS A 102 -8.06 0.30 21.42
CA LYS A 102 -7.66 1.55 20.79
C LYS A 102 -8.52 1.79 19.55
N PHE A 103 -8.83 3.03 19.29
CA PHE A 103 -9.46 3.49 18.06
C PHE A 103 -8.47 4.36 17.29
N LEU A 104 -8.44 4.20 15.97
CA LEU A 104 -7.66 5.02 15.07
C LEU A 104 -8.48 5.31 13.81
N THR A 105 -8.43 6.55 13.33
CA THR A 105 -9.04 6.94 12.06
C THR A 105 -8.16 7.91 11.30
N GLU A 106 -8.32 7.91 9.99
CA GLU A 106 -7.71 8.80 9.02
C GLU A 106 -8.79 9.37 8.11
N ILE A 107 -8.84 10.70 8.03
CA ILE A 107 -9.73 11.44 7.14
C ILE A 107 -8.85 12.24 6.21
N GLU A 108 -8.99 12.01 4.92
CA GLU A 108 -8.25 12.70 3.87
C GLU A 108 -9.16 13.67 3.12
N PHE A 109 -8.66 14.88 2.91
CA PHE A 109 -9.25 15.93 2.09
C PHE A 109 -8.35 16.13 0.89
N GLU A 110 -8.81 15.76 -0.29
CA GLU A 110 -8.09 15.93 -1.55
C GLU A 110 -8.62 17.12 -2.36
N ASP A 111 -7.83 17.59 -3.32
CA ASP A 111 -8.16 18.67 -4.26
C ASP A 111 -8.76 19.93 -3.61
N GLY A 112 -8.13 20.36 -2.51
CA GLY A 112 -8.61 21.52 -1.76
C GLY A 112 -9.92 21.29 -1.01
N GLY A 113 -10.26 20.03 -0.71
CA GLY A 113 -11.45 19.63 0.02
C GLY A 113 -12.68 19.34 -0.85
N LYS A 114 -12.51 19.15 -2.14
CA LYS A 114 -13.58 18.70 -3.03
C LYS A 114 -13.94 17.23 -2.81
N GLU A 115 -12.92 16.44 -2.49
CA GLU A 115 -13.06 15.03 -2.14
C GLU A 115 -12.70 14.85 -0.66
N VAL A 116 -13.54 14.09 0.05
CA VAL A 116 -13.34 13.74 1.45
C VAL A 116 -13.53 12.24 1.59
N ALA A 117 -12.50 11.55 2.04
CA ALA A 117 -12.52 10.11 2.22
C ALA A 117 -12.14 9.72 3.66
N ILE A 118 -12.74 8.64 4.15
CA ILE A 118 -12.26 7.94 5.34
C ILE A 118 -11.35 6.82 4.83
N GLU A 119 -10.05 7.05 4.88
CA GLU A 119 -9.07 6.08 4.41
C GLU A 119 -8.95 4.89 5.36
N PHE A 120 -9.19 5.14 6.64
CA PHE A 120 -9.05 4.15 7.70
C PHE A 120 -9.90 4.56 8.91
N ALA A 121 -10.63 3.60 9.50
CA ALA A 121 -11.36 3.81 10.75
C ALA A 121 -11.56 2.46 11.44
N ALA A 122 -10.69 2.11 12.38
CA ALA A 122 -10.70 0.80 13.00
C ALA A 122 -10.54 0.81 14.51
N LEU A 123 -11.09 -0.23 15.12
CA LEU A 123 -10.90 -0.59 16.51
C LEU A 123 -9.86 -1.71 16.58
N ASP A 124 -8.82 -1.50 17.38
CA ASP A 124 -7.81 -2.49 17.71
C ASP A 124 -8.05 -3.05 19.11
N VAL A 125 -8.02 -4.36 19.25
CA VAL A 125 -8.09 -5.06 20.54
C VAL A 125 -6.85 -5.89 20.75
N ALA A 126 -6.01 -5.50 21.68
CA ALA A 126 -4.75 -6.17 22.00
C ALA A 126 -4.97 -7.34 22.97
N PHE A 127 -4.70 -8.57 22.53
CA PHE A 127 -4.75 -9.78 23.37
C PHE A 127 -3.34 -10.28 23.72
N HIS A 128 -2.49 -10.39 22.72
CA HIS A 128 -1.13 -10.93 22.83
C HIS A 128 -0.26 -10.36 21.69
N PRO A 129 1.05 -10.17 21.84
CA PRO A 129 1.90 -9.65 20.77
C PRO A 129 1.74 -10.36 19.42
N MET A 130 1.51 -11.68 19.44
CA MET A 130 1.28 -12.49 18.24
C MET A 130 -0.19 -12.58 17.82
N PHE A 131 -1.12 -11.99 18.56
CA PHE A 131 -2.54 -12.15 18.29
C PHE A 131 -3.32 -10.93 18.77
N ASN A 132 -3.74 -10.11 17.84
CA ASN A 132 -4.56 -8.94 18.07
C ASN A 132 -5.70 -8.94 17.05
N PHE A 133 -6.80 -8.31 17.40
CA PHE A 133 -7.95 -8.15 16.52
C PHE A 133 -8.00 -6.70 16.03
N ARG A 134 -8.40 -6.53 14.77
CA ARG A 134 -8.71 -5.23 14.16
C ARG A 134 -9.99 -5.35 13.36
N GLY A 135 -10.88 -4.36 13.46
CA GLY A 135 -12.10 -4.32 12.68
C GLY A 135 -12.65 -2.92 12.49
N GLY A 136 -13.37 -2.72 11.38
CA GLY A 136 -13.88 -1.45 10.91
C GLY A 136 -13.54 -1.24 9.43
N ILE A 137 -13.18 -0.03 9.02
CA ILE A 137 -12.52 0.24 7.74
C ILE A 137 -11.03 -0.01 7.94
N VAL A 138 -10.52 -1.10 7.38
CA VAL A 138 -9.13 -1.55 7.54
C VAL A 138 -8.38 -1.39 6.23
N MET A 139 -7.12 -0.96 6.29
CA MET A 139 -6.24 -0.96 5.13
C MET A 139 -5.89 -2.38 4.72
N ASN A 140 -5.92 -2.66 3.43
CA ASN A 140 -5.43 -3.93 2.91
C ASN A 140 -3.91 -3.97 2.98
N PRO A 141 -3.29 -5.00 3.59
CA PRO A 141 -1.85 -5.08 3.76
C PRO A 141 -1.17 -5.56 2.46
N ILE A 142 -1.25 -4.76 1.41
CA ILE A 142 -0.72 -5.09 0.08
C ILE A 142 0.44 -4.18 -0.28
N GLY A 143 1.58 -4.78 -0.65
CA GLY A 143 2.77 -4.07 -1.09
C GLY A 143 3.47 -3.22 -0.02
N ALA A 144 4.38 -2.35 -0.47
CA ALA A 144 5.15 -1.45 0.38
C ALA A 144 4.46 -0.12 0.67
N PHE A 145 3.60 0.32 -0.27
CA PHE A 145 3.08 1.68 -0.28
C PHE A 145 1.75 1.82 0.45
N ASN A 146 0.83 0.85 0.30
CA ASN A 146 -0.55 1.04 0.75
C ASN A 146 -0.67 1.46 2.22
N GLU A 147 -0.02 0.76 3.15
CA GLU A 147 -0.02 1.11 4.58
C GLU A 147 0.99 2.21 4.95
N ASN A 148 1.87 2.59 4.02
CA ASN A 148 2.94 3.57 4.25
C ASN A 148 2.85 4.79 3.31
N HIS A 149 1.64 5.20 2.96
CA HIS A 149 1.35 6.20 1.92
C HIS A 149 1.52 7.66 2.33
N ASP A 150 1.80 7.95 3.59
CA ASP A 150 1.93 9.33 4.10
C ASP A 150 2.96 10.14 3.32
N GLY A 151 2.54 11.26 2.71
CA GLY A 151 3.39 12.11 1.88
C GLY A 151 4.74 12.52 2.49
N PRO A 152 4.83 12.85 3.80
CA PRO A 152 6.11 13.21 4.43
C PRO A 152 7.16 12.10 4.47
N LYS A 153 6.78 10.83 4.26
CA LYS A 153 7.71 9.69 4.27
C LYS A 153 8.50 9.53 2.98
N TRP A 154 8.04 10.13 1.87
CA TRP A 154 8.57 9.88 0.53
C TRP A 154 9.34 11.09 -0.02
N GLU A 155 10.35 10.81 -0.87
CA GLU A 155 11.18 11.85 -1.51
C GLU A 155 10.63 12.31 -2.87
N PHE A 156 9.49 11.74 -3.29
CA PHE A 156 8.85 12.03 -4.57
C PHE A 156 7.47 12.65 -4.35
N VAL A 157 7.11 13.62 -5.21
CA VAL A 157 5.79 14.25 -5.19
C VAL A 157 4.72 13.26 -5.64
N GLU A 158 4.99 12.53 -6.74
CA GLU A 158 4.09 11.49 -7.20
C GLU A 158 4.25 10.20 -6.41
N ARG A 159 3.13 9.51 -6.23
CA ARG A 159 3.06 8.15 -5.69
C ARG A 159 3.54 7.15 -6.77
N PRO A 160 4.04 5.95 -6.41
CA PRO A 160 4.46 4.95 -7.41
C PRO A 160 3.28 4.47 -8.27
N ASP A 161 3.48 4.34 -9.59
CA ASP A 161 2.43 3.91 -10.52
C ASP A 161 1.85 2.54 -10.18
N VAL A 162 2.69 1.57 -9.83
CA VAL A 162 2.21 0.25 -9.45
C VAL A 162 1.26 0.29 -8.27
N ALA A 163 1.52 1.18 -7.30
CA ALA A 163 0.69 1.30 -6.11
C ALA A 163 -0.65 1.99 -6.40
N VAL A 164 -0.66 3.11 -7.14
CA VAL A 164 -1.89 3.90 -7.35
C VAL A 164 -2.63 3.51 -8.61
N ASN A 165 -1.92 3.31 -9.73
CA ASN A 165 -2.54 3.10 -11.03
C ASN A 165 -2.83 1.62 -11.34
N MET A 166 -2.25 0.68 -10.57
CA MET A 166 -2.50 -0.75 -10.71
C MET A 166 -3.14 -1.38 -9.47
N LEU A 167 -2.68 -1.04 -8.24
CA LEU A 167 -3.18 -1.62 -6.99
C LEU A 167 -4.22 -0.77 -6.25
N ALA A 168 -4.56 0.41 -6.74
CA ALA A 168 -5.56 1.30 -6.15
C ALA A 168 -5.22 1.88 -4.75
N ALA A 169 -3.95 2.08 -4.43
CA ALA A 169 -3.60 2.72 -3.15
C ALA A 169 -4.12 4.20 -3.09
N THR A 170 -4.70 4.65 -1.99
CA THR A 170 -4.86 3.93 -0.72
C THR A 170 -6.07 3.02 -0.76
N GLN A 171 -5.87 1.77 -0.43
CA GLN A 171 -6.91 0.76 -0.56
C GLN A 171 -7.32 0.25 0.81
N SER A 172 -8.58 0.46 1.17
CA SER A 172 -9.19 -0.01 2.41
C SER A 172 -10.57 -0.59 2.15
N ASN A 173 -11.02 -1.47 3.03
CA ASN A 173 -12.33 -2.12 2.95
C ASN A 173 -12.92 -2.30 4.35
N ALA A 174 -14.25 -2.35 4.44
CA ALA A 174 -14.94 -2.67 5.67
C ALA A 174 -14.83 -4.15 6.00
N GLY A 175 -14.38 -4.46 7.22
CA GLY A 175 -14.22 -5.85 7.65
C GLY A 175 -13.45 -5.99 8.95
N PHE A 176 -12.88 -7.16 9.16
CA PHE A 176 -12.11 -7.47 10.37
C PHE A 176 -11.07 -8.55 10.12
N GLY A 177 -10.11 -8.63 11.02
CA GLY A 177 -9.07 -9.63 10.95
C GLY A 177 -8.14 -9.62 12.15
N MET A 178 -6.99 -10.19 11.95
CA MET A 178 -6.00 -10.41 13.00
C MET A 178 -4.61 -10.02 12.51
N TYR A 179 -3.80 -9.55 13.45
CA TYR A 179 -2.40 -9.25 13.20
C TYR A 179 -1.54 -9.59 14.41
N GLY A 180 -0.26 -9.75 14.19
CA GLY A 180 0.67 -10.03 15.26
C GLY A 180 2.12 -10.02 14.85
N LYS A 181 3.00 -9.93 15.86
CA LYS A 181 4.45 -9.91 15.68
C LYS A 181 5.14 -10.78 16.71
N THR A 182 6.30 -11.31 16.32
CA THR A 182 7.22 -11.98 17.22
C THR A 182 8.67 -11.60 16.92
N TYR A 183 9.53 -11.70 17.91
CA TYR A 183 10.91 -11.27 17.86
C TYR A 183 11.85 -12.45 18.19
N SER A 184 12.93 -12.60 17.44
CA SER A 184 13.97 -13.61 17.69
C SER A 184 15.34 -13.05 17.36
N GLY A 185 16.08 -12.58 18.33
CA GLY A 185 17.36 -11.92 18.14
C GLY A 185 17.23 -10.66 17.26
N ASN A 186 17.90 -10.66 16.12
CA ASN A 186 17.80 -9.57 15.15
C ASN A 186 16.60 -9.69 14.20
N TRP A 187 15.80 -10.74 14.31
CA TRP A 187 14.69 -11.01 13.41
C TRP A 187 13.36 -10.57 14.01
N ILE A 188 12.51 -10.03 13.16
CA ILE A 188 11.11 -9.69 13.44
C ILE A 188 10.28 -10.40 12.40
N PHE A 189 9.23 -11.07 12.85
CA PHE A 189 8.25 -11.72 12.01
C PHE A 189 6.89 -11.11 12.30
N GLY A 190 6.19 -10.66 11.28
CA GLY A 190 4.86 -10.06 11.41
C GLY A 190 3.89 -10.68 10.42
N TYR A 191 2.61 -10.64 10.76
CA TYR A 191 1.54 -11.00 9.85
C TYR A 191 0.31 -10.12 10.06
N GLU A 192 -0.44 -9.92 8.98
CA GLU A 192 -1.82 -9.42 8.99
C GLU A 192 -2.68 -10.29 8.10
N ALA A 193 -3.94 -10.47 8.47
CA ALA A 193 -4.91 -11.25 7.71
C ALA A 193 -6.33 -10.72 7.98
N TYR A 194 -7.05 -10.32 6.93
CA TYR A 194 -8.37 -9.71 7.02
C TYR A 194 -9.37 -10.41 6.09
N LEU A 195 -10.63 -10.41 6.54
CA LEU A 195 -11.81 -10.71 5.74
C LEU A 195 -12.65 -9.45 5.66
N THR A 196 -12.91 -8.97 4.46
CA THR A 196 -13.54 -7.68 4.21
C THR A 196 -14.61 -7.79 3.13
N ASN A 197 -15.37 -6.72 2.94
CA ASN A 197 -16.11 -6.50 1.71
C ASN A 197 -15.13 -6.60 0.54
N GLY A 198 -15.63 -7.12 -0.58
CA GLY A 198 -14.79 -7.45 -1.72
C GLY A 198 -14.76 -6.39 -2.79
N PHE A 199 -14.32 -6.83 -3.93
CA PHE A 199 -14.35 -6.09 -5.17
C PHE A 199 -15.77 -5.99 -5.73
N ASN A 200 -15.96 -5.15 -6.75
CA ASN A 200 -17.22 -5.01 -7.49
C ASN A 200 -16.97 -5.03 -9.01
N SER A 201 -18.05 -5.04 -9.80
CA SER A 201 -17.98 -5.15 -11.26
C SER A 201 -17.35 -3.95 -11.97
N LYS A 202 -17.10 -2.82 -11.27
CA LYS A 202 -16.37 -1.67 -11.83
C LYS A 202 -14.98 -2.04 -12.35
N ILE A 203 -14.38 -3.12 -11.83
CA ILE A 203 -13.10 -3.64 -12.33
C ILE A 203 -13.14 -3.92 -13.83
N ILE A 204 -14.27 -4.37 -14.38
CA ILE A 204 -14.45 -4.65 -15.81
C ILE A 204 -15.43 -3.68 -16.49
N SER A 205 -16.27 -2.97 -15.72
CA SER A 205 -17.28 -2.04 -16.19
C SER A 205 -16.87 -0.61 -15.81
N ASN A 206 -15.82 -0.11 -16.46
CA ASN A 206 -15.23 1.20 -16.22
C ASN A 206 -15.02 1.95 -17.54
N GLU A 207 -14.45 3.16 -17.48
CA GLU A 207 -14.21 4.03 -18.65
C GLU A 207 -12.81 3.81 -19.28
N GLU A 208 -11.98 2.89 -18.74
CA GLU A 208 -10.61 2.65 -19.18
C GLU A 208 -10.49 1.62 -20.31
N ASP A 209 -11.62 1.07 -20.77
CA ASP A 209 -11.71 0.03 -21.84
C ASP A 209 -10.83 -1.21 -21.56
N LYS A 210 -10.52 -1.48 -20.30
CA LYS A 210 -9.73 -2.62 -19.83
C LYS A 210 -10.14 -3.06 -18.43
N THR A 211 -9.67 -4.20 -17.95
CA THR A 211 -9.77 -4.50 -16.52
C THR A 211 -8.90 -3.50 -15.74
N PHE A 212 -9.50 -2.76 -14.85
CA PHE A 212 -8.84 -1.71 -14.10
C PHE A 212 -9.20 -1.81 -12.62
N LEU A 213 -8.26 -2.35 -11.83
CA LEU A 213 -8.50 -2.59 -10.41
C LEU A 213 -8.89 -1.32 -9.64
N PRO A 214 -8.25 -0.14 -9.87
CA PRO A 214 -8.61 1.08 -9.15
C PRO A 214 -10.09 1.49 -9.27
N ALA A 215 -10.76 1.15 -10.35
CA ALA A 215 -12.16 1.49 -10.56
C ALA A 215 -13.13 0.88 -9.52
N TYR A 216 -12.75 -0.18 -8.79
CA TYR A 216 -13.62 -0.72 -7.75
C TYR A 216 -13.90 0.29 -6.62
N LYS A 217 -13.00 1.26 -6.40
CA LYS A 217 -13.18 2.34 -5.41
C LYS A 217 -14.33 3.30 -5.76
N GLU A 218 -14.76 3.33 -7.02
CA GLU A 218 -15.89 4.13 -7.50
C GLU A 218 -17.26 3.52 -7.15
N GLY A 219 -17.29 2.37 -6.49
CA GLY A 219 -18.51 1.73 -6.01
C GLY A 219 -19.16 2.54 -4.88
N GLU A 220 -20.42 2.91 -5.03
CA GLU A 220 -21.17 3.73 -4.07
C GLU A 220 -21.28 3.06 -2.68
N ASP A 221 -21.33 1.72 -2.62
CA ASP A 221 -21.58 0.94 -1.41
C ASP A 221 -20.32 0.25 -0.85
N LEU A 222 -19.13 0.75 -1.18
CA LEU A 222 -17.83 0.11 -0.88
C LEU A 222 -17.68 -0.33 0.59
N PHE A 223 -18.21 0.46 1.53
CA PHE A 223 -18.11 0.20 2.97
C PHE A 223 -19.42 -0.31 3.59
N GLU A 224 -20.53 -0.35 2.85
CA GLU A 224 -21.84 -0.72 3.36
C GLU A 224 -22.23 -2.14 2.96
N GLU A 225 -22.04 -2.49 1.68
CA GLU A 225 -22.47 -3.77 1.14
C GLU A 225 -21.33 -4.55 0.50
N ASN A 226 -21.49 -5.86 0.46
CA ASN A 226 -20.60 -6.74 -0.27
C ASN A 226 -21.23 -7.12 -1.61
N PHE A 227 -20.82 -6.45 -2.67
CA PHE A 227 -21.38 -6.57 -4.02
C PHE A 227 -21.54 -8.02 -4.49
N SER A 228 -20.55 -8.87 -4.25
CA SER A 228 -20.56 -10.28 -4.66
C SER A 228 -21.20 -11.22 -3.63
N GLY A 229 -21.52 -10.74 -2.43
CA GLY A 229 -21.94 -11.59 -1.30
C GLY A 229 -20.85 -12.52 -0.77
N LYS A 230 -19.59 -12.41 -1.24
CA LYS A 230 -18.45 -13.22 -0.78
C LYS A 230 -17.35 -12.33 -0.22
N ALA A 231 -16.87 -12.68 0.97
CA ALA A 231 -15.76 -11.95 1.57
C ALA A 231 -14.50 -12.05 0.70
N MET A 232 -13.78 -10.92 0.62
CA MET A 232 -12.43 -10.85 0.12
C MET A 232 -11.47 -11.23 1.25
N PHE A 233 -10.40 -11.92 0.93
CA PHE A 233 -9.29 -12.14 1.83
C PHE A 233 -8.12 -11.25 1.42
N SER A 234 -7.49 -10.58 2.40
CA SER A 234 -6.21 -9.91 2.23
C SER A 234 -5.27 -10.29 3.37
N GLY A 235 -3.97 -10.41 3.08
CA GLY A 235 -3.00 -10.75 4.11
C GLY A 235 -1.56 -10.52 3.68
N LYS A 236 -0.70 -10.32 4.67
CA LYS A 236 0.74 -10.07 4.51
C LYS A 236 1.52 -10.86 5.54
N LEU A 237 2.66 -11.37 5.10
CA LEU A 237 3.73 -11.90 5.94
C LEU A 237 4.97 -11.03 5.76
N ALA A 238 5.53 -10.51 6.84
CA ALA A 238 6.72 -9.68 6.81
C ALA A 238 7.84 -10.29 7.66
N ILE A 239 9.05 -10.27 7.12
CA ILE A 239 10.26 -10.71 7.80
C ILE A 239 11.29 -9.59 7.72
N LYS A 240 11.70 -9.08 8.87
CA LYS A 240 12.75 -8.04 8.98
C LYS A 240 13.95 -8.56 9.74
N ASN A 241 15.13 -8.26 9.23
CA ASN A 241 16.34 -8.35 10.00
C ASN A 241 16.88 -6.93 10.25
N ARG A 242 17.04 -6.54 11.52
CA ARG A 242 17.47 -5.19 11.95
C ARG A 242 18.80 -4.70 11.32
N LYS A 243 19.59 -5.61 10.74
CA LYS A 243 20.87 -5.29 10.10
C LYS A 243 20.81 -5.25 8.58
N ILE A 244 19.82 -5.92 8.00
CA ILE A 244 19.72 -6.13 6.55
C ILE A 244 18.57 -5.32 5.96
N GLY A 245 17.35 -5.44 6.53
CA GLY A 245 16.13 -4.85 5.98
C GLY A 245 14.94 -5.79 6.12
N GLU A 246 13.87 -5.50 5.40
CA GLU A 246 12.59 -6.18 5.46
C GLU A 246 12.19 -6.71 4.08
N ILE A 247 11.52 -7.84 4.05
CA ILE A 247 10.80 -8.39 2.89
C ILE A 247 9.39 -8.72 3.34
N GLY A 248 8.39 -8.27 2.55
CA GLY A 248 6.99 -8.60 2.71
C GLY A 248 6.48 -9.44 1.54
N LEU A 249 5.57 -10.36 1.82
CA LEU A 249 4.80 -11.12 0.85
C LEU A 249 3.34 -10.90 1.15
N SER A 250 2.58 -10.42 0.19
CA SER A 250 1.17 -10.11 0.38
C SER A 250 0.30 -10.70 -0.72
N TYR A 251 -0.93 -10.98 -0.35
CA TYR A 251 -1.96 -11.49 -1.22
C TYR A 251 -3.30 -10.83 -0.90
N MET A 252 -4.07 -10.55 -1.92
CA MET A 252 -5.45 -10.09 -1.83
C MET A 252 -6.26 -10.73 -2.93
N GLY A 253 -7.46 -11.24 -2.61
CA GLY A 253 -8.29 -11.86 -3.65
C GLY A 253 -9.72 -12.13 -3.20
N GLY A 254 -10.62 -12.07 -4.16
CA GLY A 254 -12.06 -12.26 -3.93
C GLY A 254 -12.85 -12.36 -5.24
N VAL A 255 -14.13 -12.66 -5.10
CA VAL A 255 -15.09 -12.61 -6.20
C VAL A 255 -15.51 -11.16 -6.42
N TYR A 256 -15.55 -10.70 -7.67
CA TYR A 256 -15.87 -9.30 -7.97
C TYR A 256 -17.22 -9.11 -8.70
N ASN A 257 -17.79 -10.19 -9.26
CA ASN A 257 -19.08 -10.11 -9.97
C ASN A 257 -20.26 -10.52 -9.07
N LYS A 258 -21.44 -10.03 -9.38
CA LYS A 258 -22.70 -10.49 -8.79
C LYS A 258 -23.09 -11.79 -9.52
N PHE A 259 -22.67 -12.92 -9.00
CA PHE A 259 -22.89 -14.23 -9.61
C PHE A 259 -24.19 -14.90 -9.13
N GLU A 260 -24.83 -14.41 -8.08
CA GLU A 260 -26.04 -14.94 -7.45
C GLU A 260 -27.04 -13.82 -7.20
N ASP A 261 -28.32 -14.07 -7.47
CA ASP A 261 -29.41 -13.15 -7.19
C ASP A 261 -30.62 -13.95 -6.64
N ASP A 262 -31.18 -13.52 -5.51
CA ASP A 262 -32.26 -14.20 -4.79
C ASP A 262 -32.00 -15.70 -4.50
N GLY A 263 -30.73 -16.10 -4.37
CA GLY A 263 -30.30 -17.47 -4.11
C GLY A 263 -30.17 -18.36 -5.37
N GLU A 264 -30.34 -17.79 -6.55
CA GLU A 264 -30.10 -18.48 -7.83
C GLU A 264 -28.78 -18.01 -8.44
N GLU A 265 -27.95 -18.94 -8.93
CA GLU A 265 -26.74 -18.61 -9.70
C GLU A 265 -27.15 -18.05 -11.07
N ILE A 266 -26.76 -16.80 -11.34
CA ILE A 266 -27.05 -16.10 -12.60
C ILE A 266 -25.87 -16.11 -13.56
N GLU A 267 -24.65 -16.28 -13.04
CA GLU A 267 -23.40 -16.41 -13.82
C GLU A 267 -22.29 -17.10 -13.00
N ASP A 268 -21.22 -17.50 -13.66
CA ASP A 268 -20.05 -18.10 -13.00
C ASP A 268 -19.32 -17.05 -12.13
N LYS A 269 -18.73 -17.52 -11.02
CA LYS A 269 -17.91 -16.67 -10.13
C LYS A 269 -16.67 -16.19 -10.83
N ALA A 270 -16.51 -14.89 -10.98
CA ALA A 270 -15.31 -14.27 -11.50
C ALA A 270 -14.46 -13.66 -10.38
N ARG A 271 -13.16 -13.92 -10.39
CA ARG A 271 -12.23 -13.57 -9.32
C ARG A 271 -11.18 -12.56 -9.76
N VAL A 272 -10.72 -11.79 -8.80
CA VAL A 272 -9.46 -11.05 -8.84
C VAL A 272 -8.51 -11.67 -7.82
N ASP A 273 -7.26 -11.88 -8.23
CA ASP A 273 -6.16 -12.32 -7.38
C ASP A 273 -4.97 -11.36 -7.57
N VAL A 274 -4.48 -10.81 -6.47
CA VAL A 274 -3.36 -9.87 -6.41
C VAL A 274 -2.27 -10.47 -5.53
N PHE A 275 -1.03 -10.49 -6.03
CA PHE A 275 0.16 -10.88 -5.28
C PHE A 275 1.15 -9.73 -5.31
N ALA A 276 1.77 -9.42 -4.18
CA ALA A 276 2.86 -8.45 -4.16
C ALA A 276 4.02 -8.94 -3.28
N ILE A 277 5.21 -8.51 -3.67
CA ILE A 277 6.45 -8.67 -2.93
C ILE A 277 6.98 -7.27 -2.70
N ASP A 278 7.26 -6.92 -1.47
CA ASP A 278 7.86 -5.65 -1.12
C ASP A 278 9.16 -5.83 -0.34
N TRP A 279 10.02 -4.82 -0.41
CA TRP A 279 11.29 -4.82 0.30
C TRP A 279 11.71 -3.41 0.70
N ASN A 280 12.41 -3.31 1.81
CA ASN A 280 13.11 -2.11 2.18
C ASN A 280 14.43 -2.44 2.87
N THR A 281 15.44 -1.60 2.68
CA THR A 281 16.75 -1.75 3.33
C THR A 281 17.45 -0.39 3.45
N THR A 282 18.28 -0.28 4.49
CA THR A 282 19.22 0.85 4.64
C THR A 282 20.64 0.33 4.66
N ILE A 283 21.46 0.78 3.73
CA ILE A 283 22.90 0.48 3.68
C ILE A 283 23.58 1.33 4.75
N LYS A 284 23.87 0.74 5.91
CA LYS A 284 24.39 1.45 7.10
C LYS A 284 25.67 2.27 6.84
N ALA A 285 26.52 1.82 5.93
CA ALA A 285 27.80 2.49 5.62
C ALA A 285 27.60 3.87 4.94
N THR A 286 26.57 4.02 4.14
CA THR A 286 26.30 5.23 3.34
C THR A 286 25.02 5.94 3.76
N GLY A 287 24.16 5.28 4.53
CA GLY A 287 22.80 5.74 4.84
C GLY A 287 21.83 5.65 3.66
N THR A 288 22.25 4.98 2.55
CA THR A 288 21.38 4.81 1.37
C THR A 288 20.17 3.98 1.74
N TYR A 289 18.98 4.52 1.53
CA TYR A 289 17.71 3.83 1.71
C TYR A 289 17.18 3.33 0.37
N ILE A 290 16.71 2.10 0.34
CA ILE A 290 16.13 1.47 -0.85
C ILE A 290 14.80 0.88 -0.43
N VAL A 291 13.74 1.18 -1.18
CA VAL A 291 12.41 0.58 -1.01
C VAL A 291 11.83 0.26 -2.37
N GLY A 292 11.04 -0.80 -2.44
CA GLY A 292 10.39 -1.17 -3.67
C GLY A 292 9.29 -2.20 -3.45
N GLU A 293 8.55 -2.42 -4.54
CA GLU A 293 7.42 -3.33 -4.59
C GLU A 293 7.29 -3.87 -6.01
N ALA A 294 6.98 -5.16 -6.12
CA ALA A 294 6.57 -5.78 -7.37
C ALA A 294 5.21 -6.46 -7.17
N ALA A 295 4.26 -6.19 -8.05
CA ALA A 295 2.91 -6.71 -7.94
C ALA A 295 2.43 -7.36 -9.23
N PHE A 296 1.51 -8.33 -9.06
CA PHE A 296 0.91 -9.13 -10.13
C PHE A 296 -0.60 -9.19 -9.89
N VAL A 297 -1.39 -8.82 -10.89
CA VAL A 297 -2.85 -8.88 -10.87
C VAL A 297 -3.34 -9.88 -11.90
N ARG A 298 -4.31 -10.69 -11.51
CA ARG A 298 -5.05 -11.58 -12.41
C ARG A 298 -6.53 -11.36 -12.22
N VAL A 299 -7.23 -11.15 -13.32
CA VAL A 299 -8.68 -10.98 -13.35
C VAL A 299 -9.28 -12.07 -14.22
N GLN A 300 -10.20 -12.85 -13.68
CA GLN A 300 -11.02 -13.77 -14.47
C GLN A 300 -12.10 -12.94 -15.17
N THR A 301 -12.04 -12.87 -16.48
CA THR A 301 -13.01 -12.12 -17.29
C THR A 301 -14.12 -13.05 -17.80
N PRO A 302 -15.37 -12.58 -17.90
CA PRO A 302 -16.46 -13.32 -18.53
C PRO A 302 -16.12 -13.69 -19.98
N GLU A 303 -16.76 -14.74 -20.52
CA GLU A 303 -16.56 -15.17 -21.93
C GLU A 303 -16.92 -14.07 -22.94
N THR A 304 -17.84 -13.18 -22.57
CA THR A 304 -18.28 -12.02 -23.39
C THR A 304 -17.29 -10.85 -23.36
N TYR A 305 -16.35 -10.86 -22.42
CA TYR A 305 -15.33 -9.82 -22.27
C TYR A 305 -14.04 -10.27 -22.98
N THR A 306 -13.38 -9.38 -23.70
CA THR A 306 -12.15 -9.73 -24.42
C THR A 306 -11.00 -9.96 -23.41
N PRO A 307 -10.54 -11.24 -23.20
CA PRO A 307 -9.57 -11.55 -22.13
C PRO A 307 -8.18 -10.92 -22.34
N GLN A 308 -7.92 -10.41 -23.54
CA GLN A 308 -6.66 -9.74 -23.89
C GLN A 308 -6.57 -8.30 -23.36
N TYR A 309 -7.62 -7.78 -22.73
CA TYR A 309 -7.64 -6.42 -22.21
C TYR A 309 -7.52 -6.40 -20.67
N GLY A 310 -6.30 -6.65 -20.18
CA GLY A 310 -5.95 -6.44 -18.79
C GLY A 310 -6.24 -7.58 -17.82
N ASN A 311 -6.53 -8.78 -18.31
CA ASN A 311 -6.75 -9.95 -17.43
C ASN A 311 -5.48 -10.43 -16.70
N LYS A 312 -4.30 -9.95 -17.09
CA LYS A 312 -3.02 -10.15 -16.42
C LYS A 312 -2.25 -8.85 -16.45
N GLN A 313 -1.82 -8.40 -15.30
CA GLN A 313 -1.07 -7.16 -15.13
C GLN A 313 0.12 -7.41 -14.21
N HIS A 314 1.18 -6.67 -14.39
CA HIS A 314 2.29 -6.62 -13.44
C HIS A 314 2.96 -5.24 -13.44
N GLY A 315 3.58 -4.93 -12.32
CA GLY A 315 4.33 -3.68 -12.19
C GLY A 315 5.37 -3.77 -11.10
N VAL A 316 6.28 -2.83 -11.12
CA VAL A 316 7.33 -2.68 -10.12
C VAL A 316 7.70 -1.21 -9.96
N PHE A 317 7.95 -0.80 -8.73
CA PHE A 317 8.71 0.41 -8.48
C PHE A 317 9.91 0.16 -7.58
N MET A 318 10.91 1.03 -7.67
CA MET A 318 12.05 1.04 -6.78
C MET A 318 12.54 2.46 -6.57
N ASP A 319 12.60 2.87 -5.30
CA ASP A 319 13.21 4.12 -4.86
C ASP A 319 14.59 3.88 -4.27
N VAL A 320 15.54 4.70 -4.66
CA VAL A 320 16.87 4.77 -4.05
C VAL A 320 17.08 6.20 -3.56
N VAL A 321 17.32 6.35 -2.26
CA VAL A 321 17.51 7.65 -1.60
C VAL A 321 18.88 7.67 -0.94
N GLN A 322 19.71 8.63 -1.36
CA GLN A 322 21.06 8.81 -0.83
C GLN A 322 21.15 10.14 -0.07
N PRO A 323 21.32 10.10 1.26
CA PRO A 323 21.72 11.29 2.01
C PRO A 323 23.10 11.76 1.55
N VAL A 324 23.20 12.99 1.06
CA VAL A 324 24.46 13.57 0.58
C VAL A 324 25.04 14.59 1.56
N TYR A 325 24.19 15.14 2.40
CA TYR A 325 24.59 16.13 3.40
C TYR A 325 23.64 16.07 4.59
N LYS A 326 24.19 15.83 5.78
CA LYS A 326 23.45 15.85 7.05
C LYS A 326 24.19 16.70 8.06
N LYS A 327 23.59 17.81 8.47
CA LYS A 327 24.21 18.74 9.42
C LYS A 327 23.15 19.68 10.02
N LYS A 328 23.47 20.22 11.19
CA LYS A 328 22.69 21.33 11.76
C LYS A 328 22.65 22.53 10.81
N ILE A 329 21.44 23.01 10.50
CA ILE A 329 21.16 24.23 9.75
C ILE A 329 20.15 25.02 10.58
N PHE A 330 20.52 26.24 11.00
CA PHE A 330 19.74 27.04 11.94
C PHE A 330 19.42 26.21 13.22
N GLU A 331 18.15 26.12 13.60
CA GLU A 331 17.64 25.35 14.74
C GLU A 331 17.41 23.86 14.40
N TRP A 332 17.54 23.45 13.14
CA TRP A 332 17.33 22.07 12.70
C TRP A 332 18.60 21.23 12.88
N GLU A 333 18.62 20.42 13.94
CA GLU A 333 19.82 19.65 14.32
C GLU A 333 20.25 18.61 13.28
N ASP A 334 19.27 17.97 12.60
CA ASP A 334 19.49 16.86 11.67
C ASP A 334 19.03 17.17 10.24
N ALA A 335 19.17 18.45 9.83
CA ALA A 335 18.79 18.85 8.47
C ALA A 335 19.55 18.04 7.42
N THR A 336 18.80 17.42 6.50
CA THR A 336 19.35 16.44 5.55
C THR A 336 18.99 16.82 4.11
N PHE A 337 19.98 16.83 3.21
CA PHE A 337 19.78 16.87 1.77
C PHE A 337 19.96 15.46 1.20
N ASN A 338 19.04 15.05 0.36
CA ASN A 338 19.08 13.77 -0.32
C ASN A 338 19.09 13.97 -1.83
N VAL A 339 19.74 13.04 -2.53
CA VAL A 339 19.53 12.77 -3.94
C VAL A 339 18.76 11.46 -4.03
N ALA A 340 17.73 11.43 -4.84
CA ALA A 340 16.86 10.27 -4.98
C ALA A 340 16.61 9.94 -6.46
N ALA A 341 16.32 8.68 -6.72
CA ALA A 341 15.84 8.23 -8.03
C ALA A 341 14.77 7.16 -7.83
N ARG A 342 13.69 7.26 -8.60
CA ARG A 342 12.64 6.25 -8.72
C ARG A 342 12.66 5.66 -10.11
N PHE A 343 12.45 4.37 -10.18
CA PHE A 343 12.09 3.63 -11.37
C PHE A 343 10.67 3.08 -11.19
N ASP A 344 9.79 3.32 -12.18
CA ASP A 344 8.44 2.78 -12.26
C ASP A 344 8.28 1.99 -13.56
N TYR A 345 7.60 0.86 -13.48
CA TYR A 345 7.15 0.08 -14.62
C TYR A 345 5.79 -0.54 -14.29
N VAL A 346 4.83 -0.39 -15.18
CA VAL A 346 3.53 -1.07 -15.14
C VAL A 346 3.18 -1.55 -16.53
N ASP A 347 2.69 -2.78 -16.64
CA ASP A 347 2.09 -3.36 -17.82
C ASP A 347 0.69 -3.83 -17.45
N TRP A 348 -0.34 -3.17 -17.97
CA TRP A 348 -1.74 -3.48 -17.70
C TRP A 348 -2.29 -4.60 -18.57
N ASN A 349 -1.54 -5.02 -19.63
CA ASN A 349 -1.99 -6.00 -20.62
C ASN A 349 -0.93 -7.03 -20.99
N VAL A 350 -0.47 -7.79 -20.01
CA VAL A 350 0.54 -8.84 -20.21
C VAL A 350 0.01 -9.94 -21.13
N GLY A 351 0.53 -10.05 -22.33
CA GLY A 351 0.14 -11.11 -23.27
C GLY A 351 0.32 -10.76 -24.73
N LYS A 352 -0.43 -11.48 -25.57
CA LYS A 352 -0.44 -11.31 -27.01
C LYS A 352 -1.85 -11.30 -27.53
N PHE A 353 -2.09 -10.55 -28.61
CA PHE A 353 -3.32 -10.63 -29.36
C PHE A 353 -3.46 -12.02 -29.99
N GLU A 354 -4.60 -12.67 -29.80
CA GLU A 354 -4.86 -14.01 -30.33
C GLU A 354 -4.84 -14.04 -31.88
N ALA A 355 -5.39 -12.98 -32.51
CA ALA A 355 -5.50 -12.90 -33.96
C ALA A 355 -4.16 -12.69 -34.66
N THR A 356 -3.22 -11.98 -34.08
CA THR A 356 -1.97 -11.56 -34.73
C THR A 356 -0.71 -12.17 -34.11
N ASN A 357 -0.82 -12.72 -32.90
CA ASN A 357 0.29 -13.20 -32.07
C ASN A 357 1.36 -12.11 -31.78
N THR A 358 1.00 -10.84 -31.95
CA THR A 358 1.83 -9.68 -31.55
C THR A 358 1.63 -9.37 -30.07
N ASN A 359 2.64 -8.77 -29.42
CA ASN A 359 2.51 -8.35 -28.03
C ASN A 359 1.45 -7.26 -27.92
N ILE A 360 0.65 -7.32 -26.86
CA ILE A 360 -0.22 -6.23 -26.46
C ILE A 360 0.67 -5.15 -25.85
N GLY A 361 0.36 -3.88 -26.08
CA GLY A 361 1.00 -2.74 -25.41
C GLY A 361 0.32 -2.42 -24.10
N ASP A 362 0.14 -1.12 -23.80
CA ASP A 362 -0.46 -0.58 -22.57
C ASP A 362 0.50 -0.68 -21.38
N GLN A 363 1.73 -0.28 -21.59
CA GLN A 363 2.76 -0.27 -20.57
C GLN A 363 3.33 1.14 -20.39
N ILE A 364 3.73 1.45 -19.15
CA ILE A 364 4.47 2.67 -18.82
C ILE A 364 5.82 2.29 -18.21
N ILE A 365 6.84 3.04 -18.60
CA ILE A 365 8.16 3.04 -17.97
C ILE A 365 8.46 4.48 -17.58
N ALA A 366 8.85 4.72 -16.33
CA ALA A 366 9.26 6.05 -15.93
C ALA A 366 10.53 6.04 -15.07
N ILE A 367 11.31 7.10 -15.22
CA ILE A 367 12.49 7.38 -14.39
C ILE A 367 12.31 8.77 -13.79
N THR A 368 12.44 8.85 -12.48
CA THR A 368 12.25 10.09 -11.74
C THR A 368 13.47 10.38 -10.86
N PRO A 369 14.51 11.09 -11.35
CA PRO A 369 15.50 11.68 -10.48
C PRO A 369 14.89 12.81 -9.64
N GLY A 370 15.45 13.04 -8.46
CA GLY A 370 14.99 14.08 -7.55
C GLY A 370 16.02 14.50 -6.53
N ILE A 371 15.78 15.64 -5.95
CA ILE A 371 16.49 16.13 -4.76
C ILE A 371 15.45 16.47 -3.70
N SER A 372 15.79 16.25 -2.45
CA SER A 372 14.95 16.64 -1.34
C SER A 372 15.76 17.32 -0.23
N PHE A 373 15.08 18.16 0.51
CA PHE A 373 15.58 18.76 1.73
C PHE A 373 14.62 18.46 2.89
N ARG A 374 15.14 17.84 3.91
CA ARG A 374 14.44 17.56 5.16
C ARG A 374 15.01 18.44 6.27
N PRO A 375 14.35 19.52 6.64
CA PRO A 375 14.73 20.29 7.84
C PRO A 375 14.58 19.44 9.09
N THR A 376 13.57 18.60 9.15
CA THR A 376 13.31 17.62 10.20
C THR A 376 12.86 16.29 9.59
N SER A 377 12.78 15.21 10.38
CA SER A 377 12.20 13.94 9.92
C SER A 377 10.72 14.03 9.52
N LYS A 378 10.02 15.08 9.98
CA LYS A 378 8.59 15.28 9.73
C LYS A 378 8.24 16.08 8.49
N THR A 379 9.21 16.81 7.91
CA THR A 379 8.99 17.75 6.81
C THR A 379 9.94 17.45 5.67
N VAL A 380 9.42 17.43 4.45
CA VAL A 380 10.21 17.28 3.22
C VAL A 380 9.83 18.35 2.21
N PHE A 381 10.84 19.00 1.63
CA PHE A 381 10.76 19.79 0.40
C PHE A 381 11.43 18.99 -0.70
N ARG A 382 10.83 18.93 -1.88
CA ARG A 382 11.28 18.04 -2.95
C ARG A 382 11.12 18.67 -4.32
N ILE A 383 12.08 18.38 -5.20
CA ILE A 383 12.04 18.72 -6.62
C ILE A 383 12.35 17.44 -7.37
N ASN A 384 11.46 17.06 -8.26
CA ASN A 384 11.57 15.83 -9.03
C ASN A 384 11.39 16.16 -10.52
N TYR A 385 12.04 15.38 -11.38
CA TYR A 385 11.86 15.40 -12.80
C TYR A 385 11.48 14.00 -13.27
N ARG A 386 10.22 13.80 -13.63
CA ARG A 386 9.74 12.51 -14.15
C ARG A 386 9.82 12.53 -15.66
N TYR A 387 10.43 11.51 -16.22
CA TYR A 387 10.42 11.23 -17.65
C TYR A 387 9.83 9.85 -17.88
N GLU A 388 8.82 9.78 -18.74
CA GLU A 388 8.03 8.56 -18.96
C GLU A 388 7.86 8.25 -20.44
N TRP A 389 7.73 6.95 -20.71
CA TRP A 389 7.40 6.35 -22.00
C TRP A 389 6.15 5.50 -21.80
N GLN A 390 5.10 5.78 -22.56
CA GLN A 390 3.84 5.06 -22.51
C GLN A 390 3.51 4.48 -23.88
N ASN A 391 3.29 3.17 -23.96
CA ASN A 391 2.80 2.52 -25.15
C ASN A 391 1.28 2.39 -25.07
N ASP A 392 0.62 2.61 -26.19
CA ASP A 392 -0.80 2.30 -26.30
C ASP A 392 -1.05 0.78 -26.42
N ILE A 393 -2.32 0.36 -26.40
CA ILE A 393 -2.72 -1.04 -26.41
C ILE A 393 -2.24 -1.81 -27.66
N ILE A 394 -2.13 -1.15 -28.81
CA ILE A 394 -1.64 -1.77 -30.05
C ILE A 394 -0.11 -1.69 -30.21
N ASN A 395 0.56 -1.22 -29.17
CA ASN A 395 2.02 -1.12 -29.07
C ASN A 395 2.65 -0.21 -30.14
N ASN A 396 2.02 0.90 -30.43
CA ASN A 396 2.62 1.98 -31.23
C ASN A 396 3.90 2.49 -30.55
N PRO A 397 4.76 3.24 -31.28
CA PRO A 397 5.91 3.89 -30.65
C PRO A 397 5.50 4.68 -29.41
N ALA A 398 6.26 4.49 -28.34
CA ALA A 398 5.92 5.06 -27.04
C ALA A 398 5.79 6.58 -27.09
N GLU A 399 4.69 7.09 -26.59
CA GLU A 399 4.51 8.50 -26.26
C GLU A 399 5.46 8.90 -25.13
N ARG A 400 5.90 10.14 -25.11
CA ARG A 400 6.90 10.64 -24.18
C ARG A 400 6.35 11.84 -23.43
N ALA A 401 6.39 11.75 -22.12
CA ALA A 401 6.07 12.90 -21.30
C ALA A 401 7.20 13.21 -20.30
N ALA A 402 7.34 14.48 -20.00
CA ALA A 402 8.29 15.00 -19.03
C ALA A 402 7.58 15.93 -18.06
N THR A 403 7.70 15.67 -16.76
CA THR A 403 7.03 16.49 -15.74
C THR A 403 8.02 16.94 -14.68
N TRP A 404 8.06 18.25 -14.46
CA TRP A 404 8.71 18.85 -13.31
C TRP A 404 7.71 18.95 -12.16
N TYR A 405 8.14 18.52 -10.98
CA TYR A 405 7.41 18.67 -9.74
C TYR A 405 8.26 19.45 -8.75
N MET A 406 7.65 20.37 -8.02
CA MET A 406 8.22 20.98 -6.84
C MET A 406 7.14 21.04 -5.76
N GLY A 407 7.43 20.53 -4.58
CA GLY A 407 6.44 20.47 -3.52
C GLY A 407 7.01 20.26 -2.15
N PHE A 408 6.12 20.24 -1.18
CA PHE A 408 6.44 19.89 0.19
C PHE A 408 5.36 19.02 0.80
N SER A 409 5.75 18.28 1.83
CA SER A 409 4.83 17.61 2.71
C SER A 409 5.33 17.65 4.15
N SER A 410 4.42 17.83 5.11
CA SER A 410 4.80 17.98 6.52
C SER A 410 3.74 17.40 7.46
N TYR A 411 4.18 16.60 8.41
CA TYR A 411 3.37 16.26 9.60
C TYR A 411 3.23 17.46 10.54
N PHE A 412 2.09 17.55 11.22
CA PHE A 412 1.81 18.51 12.29
C PHE A 412 1.24 17.82 13.54
#